data_f603a6d50823a68f46e9982f4c9ae007
#
_entry.id   f603a6d50823a68f46e9982f4c9ae007
#
_cell.length_a   1.000
_cell.length_b   1.000
_cell.length_c   1.000
_cell.angle_alpha   90.00
_cell.angle_beta   90.00
_cell.angle_gamma   90.00
#
_symmetry.space_group_name_H-M   'P 1'
#
loop_
_entity.id
_entity.type
_entity.pdbx_description
1 polymer ?
#
loop_
_entity_poly.entity_id
_entity_poly.type
_entity_poly.pdbx_seq_one_letter_code
_entity_poly.pdbx_strand_id
1 'polypeptide(L)'
;QHLNGLLTGKIDLIYCYKNIYYVVDYKSNLLVDYQVSALAESIKTQEYDLQYLLYCVALHRYLRQKIGSSYHYEQHFGGVRYLYARGMQAGQCSGIFSDYPNYSLIKQLDLCFDSAQRPNYVA
;
A
#
# COMPACT_ATOMS: atom_id res chain seq x y z
N GLN A 1 18.21 -1.59 -1.59
CA GLN A 1 16.84 -1.36 -1.92
C GLN A 1 16.16 -2.52 -2.58
N HIS A 2 16.32 -3.66 -1.98
CA HIS A 2 15.72 -4.84 -2.56
C HIS A 2 14.21 -4.76 -2.59
N LEU A 3 13.62 -4.20 -1.53
CA LEU A 3 12.19 -4.05 -1.51
C LEU A 3 11.73 -3.13 -2.62
N ASN A 4 12.45 -2.04 -2.83
CA ASN A 4 12.14 -1.14 -3.93
C ASN A 4 12.27 -1.85 -5.27
N GLY A 5 13.29 -2.69 -5.43
CA GLY A 5 13.44 -3.45 -6.65
C GLY A 5 12.27 -4.39 -6.90
N LEU A 6 11.76 -4.99 -5.85
CA LEU A 6 10.61 -5.86 -5.96
C LEU A 6 9.34 -5.12 -6.30
N LEU A 7 9.16 -3.93 -5.74
CA LEU A 7 7.88 -3.24 -5.80
C LEU A 7 7.86 -2.07 -6.77
N THR A 8 9.02 -1.58 -7.17
CA THR A 8 9.11 -0.38 -7.99
C THR A 8 8.24 -0.45 -9.24
N GLY A 9 8.25 -1.60 -9.91
CA GLY A 9 7.45 -1.75 -11.11
C GLY A 9 5.98 -1.95 -10.85
N LYS A 10 5.59 -2.06 -9.60
CA LYS A 10 4.21 -2.35 -9.25
C LYS A 10 3.47 -1.17 -8.65
N ILE A 11 4.20 -0.24 -8.06
CA ILE A 11 3.57 0.93 -7.45
C ILE A 11 3.32 1.96 -8.52
N ASP A 12 2.06 2.30 -8.72
CA ASP A 12 1.68 3.28 -9.73
C ASP A 12 2.02 4.69 -9.27
N LEU A 13 1.78 4.99 -7.99
CA LEU A 13 1.94 6.35 -7.54
C LEU A 13 2.06 6.40 -6.02
N ILE A 14 2.97 7.24 -5.54
CA ILE A 14 2.98 7.66 -4.15
C ILE A 14 2.46 9.09 -4.14
N TYR A 15 1.41 9.32 -3.39
CA TYR A 15 0.68 10.58 -3.38
C TYR A 15 0.75 11.20 -2.00
N CYS A 16 1.03 12.48 -1.94
CA CYS A 16 1.11 13.21 -0.67
C CYS A 16 0.05 14.29 -0.62
N TYR A 17 -0.72 14.30 0.45
CA TYR A 17 -1.72 15.32 0.69
C TYR A 17 -1.69 15.70 2.15
N LYS A 18 -1.44 16.96 2.43
CA LYS A 18 -1.33 17.52 3.80
C LYS A 18 -0.34 16.74 4.65
N ASN A 19 0.81 16.41 4.06
CA ASN A 19 1.89 15.68 4.71
C ASN A 19 1.58 14.23 5.06
N ILE A 20 0.52 13.69 4.50
CA ILE A 20 0.19 12.28 4.65
C ILE A 20 0.42 11.61 3.31
N TYR A 21 1.12 10.51 3.31
CA TYR A 21 1.53 9.81 2.09
C TYR A 21 0.74 8.54 1.89
N TYR A 22 0.34 8.30 0.66
CA TYR A 22 -0.49 7.16 0.28
C TYR A 22 0.14 6.44 -0.89
N VAL A 23 -0.01 5.13 -0.91
CA VAL A 23 0.24 4.37 -2.13
C VAL A 23 -1.07 4.30 -2.90
N VAL A 24 -1.02 4.63 -4.16
CA VAL A 24 -2.19 4.62 -5.04
C VAL A 24 -1.94 3.62 -6.15
N ASP A 25 -2.89 2.74 -6.36
CA ASP A 25 -2.80 1.75 -7.42
C ASP A 25 -4.11 1.79 -8.22
N TYR A 26 -3.98 1.90 -9.53
CA TYR A 26 -5.15 2.00 -10.42
C TYR A 26 -5.55 0.61 -10.89
N LYS A 27 -6.82 0.32 -10.80
CA LYS A 27 -7.38 -0.96 -11.24
C LYS A 27 -8.37 -0.72 -12.36
N SER A 28 -8.29 -1.55 -13.38
CA SER A 28 -9.20 -1.45 -14.52
C SER A 28 -10.23 -2.56 -14.54
N ASN A 29 -10.36 -3.32 -13.46
CA ASN A 29 -11.31 -4.42 -13.38
C ASN A 29 -12.72 -3.94 -13.67
N LEU A 30 -13.43 -4.71 -14.48
CA LEU A 30 -14.83 -4.46 -14.73
C LEU A 30 -15.64 -5.27 -13.74
N LEU A 31 -16.35 -4.59 -12.87
CA LEU A 31 -17.15 -5.22 -11.83
C LEU A 31 -18.61 -4.86 -12.04
N VAL A 32 -19.50 -5.71 -11.50
CA VAL A 32 -20.93 -5.43 -11.57
C VAL A 32 -21.29 -4.27 -10.67
N ASP A 33 -20.50 -4.10 -9.62
CA ASP A 33 -20.77 -3.12 -8.57
C ASP A 33 -19.44 -2.58 -8.08
N TYR A 34 -19.38 -1.29 -7.80
CA TYR A 34 -18.16 -0.64 -7.32
C TYR A 34 -18.30 -0.08 -5.92
N GLN A 35 -19.27 -0.57 -5.17
CA GLN A 35 -19.39 -0.20 -3.76
C GLN A 35 -18.30 -0.88 -2.94
N VAL A 36 -18.08 -0.40 -1.73
CA VAL A 36 -16.94 -0.84 -0.92
C VAL A 36 -16.92 -2.36 -0.72
N SER A 37 -18.06 -2.96 -0.49
CA SER A 37 -18.10 -4.41 -0.27
C SER A 37 -17.68 -5.19 -1.50
N ALA A 38 -18.07 -4.75 -2.68
CA ALA A 38 -17.70 -5.42 -3.92
C ALA A 38 -16.21 -5.23 -4.20
N LEU A 39 -15.66 -4.06 -3.90
CA LEU A 39 -14.24 -3.83 -4.05
C LEU A 39 -13.44 -4.69 -3.11
N ALA A 40 -13.88 -4.83 -1.86
CA ALA A 40 -13.20 -5.67 -0.90
C ALA A 40 -13.17 -7.13 -1.37
N GLU A 41 -14.24 -7.58 -1.97
CA GLU A 41 -14.30 -8.93 -2.52
C GLU A 41 -13.35 -9.09 -3.70
N SER A 42 -13.28 -8.09 -4.56
CA SER A 42 -12.35 -8.10 -5.69
C SER A 42 -10.91 -8.15 -5.21
N ILE A 43 -10.58 -7.36 -4.19
CA ILE A 43 -9.25 -7.33 -3.60
C ILE A 43 -8.85 -8.73 -3.14
N LYS A 44 -9.75 -9.40 -2.44
CA LYS A 44 -9.52 -10.73 -1.91
C LYS A 44 -9.35 -11.76 -3.03
N THR A 45 -10.25 -11.70 -4.00
CA THR A 45 -10.27 -12.67 -5.09
C THR A 45 -9.02 -12.57 -5.96
N GLN A 46 -8.51 -11.37 -6.16
CA GLN A 46 -7.32 -11.14 -6.97
C GLN A 46 -6.04 -11.19 -6.14
N GLU A 47 -6.14 -11.53 -4.87
CA GLU A 47 -5.00 -11.56 -3.95
C GLU A 47 -4.29 -10.22 -3.84
N TYR A 48 -5.03 -9.15 -4.05
CA TYR A 48 -4.48 -7.81 -3.89
C TYR A 48 -4.20 -7.48 -2.43
N ASP A 49 -4.80 -8.23 -1.50
CA ASP A 49 -4.57 -8.02 -0.08
C ASP A 49 -3.10 -8.23 0.29
N LEU A 50 -2.46 -9.23 -0.32
CA LEU A 50 -1.01 -9.39 -0.14
C LEU A 50 -0.26 -8.23 -0.76
N GLN A 51 -0.69 -7.83 -1.96
CA GLN A 51 -0.05 -6.74 -2.68
C GLN A 51 -0.07 -5.44 -1.87
N TYR A 52 -1.22 -5.11 -1.27
CA TYR A 52 -1.28 -3.85 -0.55
C TYR A 52 -0.46 -3.87 0.73
N LEU A 53 -0.29 -5.01 1.36
CA LEU A 53 0.60 -5.11 2.51
C LEU A 53 2.05 -4.86 2.10
N LEU A 54 2.45 -5.42 0.97
CA LEU A 54 3.80 -5.18 0.44
C LEU A 54 3.98 -3.71 0.09
N TYR A 55 2.98 -3.10 -0.52
CA TYR A 55 3.02 -1.67 -0.83
C TYR A 55 3.16 -0.85 0.45
N CYS A 56 2.45 -1.24 1.50
CA CYS A 56 2.51 -0.51 2.76
C CYS A 56 3.88 -0.61 3.41
N VAL A 57 4.51 -1.78 3.35
CA VAL A 57 5.87 -1.92 3.86
C VAL A 57 6.84 -1.05 3.06
N ALA A 58 6.67 -1.04 1.74
CA ALA A 58 7.52 -0.22 0.89
C ALA A 58 7.33 1.26 1.17
N LEU A 59 6.10 1.70 1.35
CA LEU A 59 5.82 3.09 1.69
C LEU A 59 6.41 3.45 3.04
N HIS A 60 6.27 2.57 4.02
CA HIS A 60 6.84 2.78 5.34
C HIS A 60 8.36 2.98 5.26
N ARG A 61 9.05 2.13 4.51
CA ARG A 61 10.50 2.27 4.34
C ARG A 61 10.87 3.53 3.58
N TYR A 62 10.11 3.85 2.56
CA TYR A 62 10.33 5.06 1.78
C TYR A 62 10.22 6.29 2.67
N LEU A 63 9.19 6.36 3.51
CA LEU A 63 8.98 7.51 4.37
C LEU A 63 10.04 7.61 5.45
N ARG A 64 10.44 6.47 6.00
CA ARG A 64 11.51 6.46 7.01
C ARG A 64 12.79 7.03 6.43
N GLN A 65 13.08 6.73 5.18
CA GLN A 65 14.27 7.24 4.54
C GLN A 65 14.11 8.71 4.12
N LYS A 66 12.95 9.05 3.59
CA LYS A 66 12.71 10.40 3.07
C LYS A 66 12.59 11.43 4.18
N ILE A 67 11.83 11.13 5.21
CA ILE A 67 11.56 12.07 6.30
C ILE A 67 12.61 11.98 7.39
N GLY A 68 13.14 10.78 7.62
CA GLY A 68 14.18 10.58 8.61
C GLY A 68 13.63 10.51 10.01
N SER A 69 14.34 11.12 10.96
CA SER A 69 14.00 10.99 12.38
C SER A 69 12.67 11.65 12.74
N SER A 70 12.16 12.50 11.88
CA SER A 70 10.87 13.15 12.11
C SER A 70 9.69 12.30 11.68
N TYR A 71 9.94 11.16 11.09
CA TYR A 71 8.87 10.30 10.59
C TYR A 71 8.14 9.61 11.72
N HIS A 72 6.81 9.71 11.70
CA HIS A 72 5.94 9.00 12.61
C HIS A 72 4.83 8.34 11.81
N TYR A 73 4.64 7.07 12.03
CA TYR A 73 3.68 6.28 11.27
C TYR A 73 2.29 6.92 11.30
N GLU A 74 1.81 7.20 12.51
CA GLU A 74 0.45 7.73 12.66
C GLU A 74 0.28 9.13 12.08
N GLN A 75 1.38 9.81 11.85
CA GLN A 75 1.34 11.20 11.38
C GLN A 75 1.51 11.30 9.87
N HIS A 76 2.31 10.42 9.29
CA HIS A 76 2.69 10.57 7.89
C HIS A 76 2.20 9.44 6.98
N PHE A 77 1.87 8.29 7.55
CA PHE A 77 1.51 7.12 6.75
C PHE A 77 0.00 7.11 6.53
N GLY A 78 -0.42 7.11 5.28
CA GLY A 78 -1.83 7.19 4.92
C GLY A 78 -2.43 5.87 4.46
N GLY A 79 -1.59 4.89 4.18
CA GLY A 79 -2.08 3.60 3.73
C GLY A 79 -2.17 3.51 2.22
N VAL A 80 -3.07 2.66 1.77
CA VAL A 80 -3.21 2.37 0.35
C VAL A 80 -4.58 2.79 -0.16
N ARG A 81 -4.62 3.18 -1.43
CA ARG A 81 -5.85 3.49 -2.15
C ARG A 81 -5.83 2.71 -3.45
N TYR A 82 -6.80 1.81 -3.63
CA TYR A 82 -7.02 1.17 -4.91
C TYR A 82 -8.14 1.93 -5.62
N LEU A 83 -7.84 2.46 -6.79
CA LEU A 83 -8.78 3.26 -7.55
C LEU A 83 -9.28 2.44 -8.74
N TYR A 84 -10.53 2.03 -8.67
CA TYR A 84 -11.18 1.31 -9.75
C TYR A 84 -11.78 2.36 -10.69
N ALA A 85 -11.03 2.68 -11.73
CA ALA A 85 -11.37 3.80 -12.58
C ALA A 85 -12.77 3.70 -13.18
N ARG A 86 -13.20 2.47 -13.48
CA ARG A 86 -14.51 2.27 -14.11
C ARG A 86 -15.67 2.52 -13.16
N GLY A 87 -15.40 2.61 -11.86
CA GLY A 87 -16.45 2.84 -10.87
C GLY A 87 -16.37 4.17 -10.18
N MET A 88 -15.43 5.02 -10.56
CA MET A 88 -15.24 6.29 -9.87
C MET A 88 -16.25 7.31 -10.34
N GLN A 89 -16.82 8.05 -9.40
CA GLN A 89 -17.77 9.12 -9.68
C GLN A 89 -17.46 10.31 -8.79
N ALA A 90 -17.58 11.50 -9.34
CA ALA A 90 -17.29 12.73 -8.62
C ALA A 90 -18.20 12.84 -7.40
N GLY A 91 -17.58 13.18 -6.27
CA GLY A 91 -18.32 13.38 -5.03
C GLY A 91 -18.81 12.12 -4.33
N GLN A 92 -18.37 10.94 -4.81
CA GLN A 92 -18.77 9.67 -4.21
C GLN A 92 -17.55 8.81 -3.92
N CYS A 93 -17.70 7.89 -2.99
CA CYS A 93 -16.64 6.95 -2.64
C CYS A 93 -16.66 5.69 -3.51
N SER A 94 -17.54 5.65 -4.50
CA SER A 94 -17.63 4.53 -5.40
C SER A 94 -16.32 4.34 -6.16
N GLY A 95 -15.86 3.11 -6.26
CA GLY A 95 -14.64 2.80 -6.97
C GLY A 95 -13.35 3.00 -6.19
N ILE A 96 -13.44 3.39 -4.94
CA ILE A 96 -12.25 3.65 -4.12
C ILE A 96 -12.22 2.68 -2.95
N PHE A 97 -11.19 1.85 -2.89
CA PHE A 97 -10.93 0.99 -1.74
C PHE A 97 -9.75 1.57 -0.97
N SER A 98 -9.93 1.75 0.34
CA SER A 98 -8.90 2.31 1.20
C SER A 98 -8.62 1.36 2.34
N ASP A 99 -7.36 1.23 2.70
CA ASP A 99 -6.99 0.48 3.88
C ASP A 99 -5.79 1.13 4.54
N TYR A 100 -5.73 0.97 5.86
CA TYR A 100 -4.71 1.56 6.69
C TYR A 100 -4.30 0.53 7.74
N PRO A 101 -3.31 -0.31 7.45
CA PRO A 101 -2.88 -1.32 8.40
C PRO A 101 -2.31 -0.66 9.64
N ASN A 102 -2.46 -1.32 10.79
CA ASN A 102 -1.88 -0.77 11.99
C ASN A 102 -0.36 -0.89 11.97
N TYR A 103 0.28 -0.03 12.74
CA TYR A 103 1.72 0.06 12.75
C TYR A 103 2.40 -1.25 13.15
N SER A 104 1.81 -1.94 14.12
CA SER A 104 2.39 -3.18 14.61
C SER A 104 2.55 -4.21 13.50
N LEU A 105 1.55 -4.35 12.66
CA LEU A 105 1.61 -5.28 11.54
C LEU A 105 2.70 -4.89 10.56
N ILE A 106 2.75 -3.62 10.19
CA ILE A 106 3.73 -3.16 9.21
C ILE A 106 5.14 -3.29 9.77
N LYS A 107 5.32 -2.99 11.04
CA LYS A 107 6.62 -3.14 11.69
C LYS A 107 7.09 -4.59 11.67
N GLN A 108 6.19 -5.52 11.96
CA GLN A 108 6.53 -6.94 11.95
C GLN A 108 6.89 -7.42 10.55
N LEU A 109 6.13 -7.00 9.55
CA LEU A 109 6.42 -7.38 8.18
C LEU A 109 7.75 -6.79 7.73
N ASP A 110 8.01 -5.56 8.10
CA ASP A 110 9.27 -4.90 7.78
C ASP A 110 10.46 -5.70 8.34
N LEU A 111 10.35 -6.14 9.57
CA LEU A 111 11.40 -6.95 10.19
C LEU A 111 11.57 -8.29 9.50
N CYS A 112 10.49 -8.90 9.09
CA CYS A 112 10.55 -10.16 8.36
C CYS A 112 11.27 -10.01 7.03
N PHE A 113 11.00 -8.94 6.31
CA PHE A 113 11.69 -8.70 5.05
C PHE A 113 13.17 -8.41 5.26
N ASP A 114 13.51 -7.71 6.31
CA ASP A 114 14.91 -7.50 6.64
C ASP A 114 15.63 -8.82 6.86
N SER A 115 15.04 -9.68 7.66
CA SER A 115 15.63 -10.98 7.94
C SER A 115 15.81 -11.81 6.69
N ALA A 116 14.81 -11.80 5.84
CA ALA A 116 14.83 -12.59 4.62
C ALA A 116 15.88 -12.12 3.64
N GLN A 117 16.33 -10.88 3.74
CA GLN A 117 17.28 -10.33 2.78
C GLN A 117 18.71 -10.30 3.27
N ARG A 118 18.95 -10.80 4.46
CA ARG A 118 20.32 -10.86 4.96
C ARG A 118 21.04 -12.03 4.30
N PRO A 119 22.21 -11.78 3.76
CA PRO A 119 22.84 -12.80 2.95
C PRO A 119 23.56 -13.87 3.74
N ASN A 120 23.79 -13.66 4.99
CA ASN A 120 24.71 -14.54 5.67
C ASN A 120 24.06 -15.51 6.59
N TYR A 121 22.80 -15.60 6.57
CA TYR A 121 22.16 -16.59 7.43
C TYR A 121 22.47 -17.95 6.94
N VAL A 122 23.06 -18.04 5.85
CA VAL A 122 23.52 -19.31 5.40
C VAL A 122 24.68 -19.83 6.16
N ALA A 123 25.34 -18.95 6.78
CA ALA A 123 26.56 -19.40 7.43
C ALA A 123 26.28 -20.35 8.50
#